data_6213e7a11557ff97cf87614981f9ac8a
#
_entry.id   6213e7a11557ff97cf87614981f9ac8a
#
_cell.length_a   1.000
_cell.length_b   1.000
_cell.length_c   1.000
_cell.angle_alpha   90.00
_cell.angle_beta   90.00
_cell.angle_gamma   90.00
#
_symmetry.space_group_name_H-M   'P 1'
#
loop_
_entity.id
_entity.type
_entity.pdbx_description
1 polymer ?
#
loop_
_entity_poly.entity_id
_entity_poly.type
_entity_poly.pdbx_seq_one_letter_code
_entity_poly.pdbx_strand_id
1 'polypeptide(L)'
;MFKESLEKYGSLNALASRKNGKWEKITFSEYYCLSRKAAKSFLKLGLERFHSVAILGFNSPEWFISAVGAVFAGGIVTGIYTTNSPEACHYIAYDSKTNIMVVENQKLLDKIMQIWNRLPHLKAVVLYRDSILERHPNLYTMEEFLKLGDDICDATLDDIINSQKPNQCCVLIYTSGTTGKPKGAMLSHDNITWTSAHCSRAGDMQPAEVQQESIVSYLPLSHIAAQIYDLWTGIKWGEQVYFAEPDALKGSLINTLKEVQPTSHMGVPRVWEKIMEKLKDASAQSGFVKKKMLSWAMSVSLERNLNCSSSSDLKQFWTRLADYLVLAKIRSALGFSSCQKHFCGAAPLNTETLYFFLGLNITLYEAYGMSETTGPHCLSGPYNYRQHSCGKPVPGCRVKLVNEDTEGNGEICFWGRTVFMGYLNMEDKTKEAFDEDGWLHSGDLGKLDKDGFLYVTGRIKDLIITAGGENVPPIPIEDAVKKELPIVSNAMVIGDKKKFLSMLLTLKCVLDPDTSDPTDILTEQARDFCQKMGSKATTVSEIVATKDQAIYQAIQEGINKVNTNATNRVHCIQKWIVLPRDFSISGGELGPTMKLKRLAVLKKYKNEVDSFYEE
;
A
#
# COMPACT_ATOMS: atom_id res chain seq x y z
N MET A 1 7.75 -21.42 -13.14
CA MET A 1 7.36 -21.05 -11.76
C MET A 1 6.15 -21.85 -11.28
N PHE A 2 4.91 -21.67 -11.80
CA PHE A 2 3.74 -22.37 -11.23
C PHE A 2 3.81 -23.91 -11.39
N LYS A 3 4.30 -24.46 -12.53
CA LYS A 3 4.52 -25.91 -12.69
C LYS A 3 5.47 -26.48 -11.66
N GLU A 4 6.59 -25.81 -11.35
CA GLU A 4 7.53 -26.21 -10.28
C GLU A 4 6.85 -26.20 -8.90
N SER A 5 6.03 -25.19 -8.63
CA SER A 5 5.28 -25.09 -7.36
C SER A 5 4.19 -26.17 -7.28
N LEU A 6 3.56 -26.51 -8.39
CA LEU A 6 2.59 -27.61 -8.45
C LEU A 6 3.21 -28.96 -8.09
N GLU A 7 4.42 -29.24 -8.61
CA GLU A 7 5.15 -30.47 -8.31
C GLU A 7 5.49 -30.58 -6.82
N LYS A 8 5.80 -29.46 -6.16
CA LYS A 8 6.20 -29.40 -4.75
C LYS A 8 5.02 -29.25 -3.79
N TYR A 9 4.04 -28.43 -4.14
CA TYR A 9 3.00 -27.94 -3.23
C TYR A 9 1.58 -28.33 -3.66
N GLY A 10 1.41 -29.15 -4.69
CA GLY A 10 0.10 -29.43 -5.32
C GLY A 10 -1.03 -29.78 -4.36
N SER A 11 -0.72 -30.54 -3.29
CA SER A 11 -1.70 -30.95 -2.27
C SER A 11 -1.93 -29.93 -1.15
N LEU A 12 -1.08 -28.88 -1.04
CA LEU A 12 -1.24 -27.86 -0.01
C LEU A 12 -2.36 -26.88 -0.38
N ASN A 13 -2.98 -26.29 0.64
CA ASN A 13 -3.96 -25.22 0.44
C ASN A 13 -3.25 -23.97 -0.07
N ALA A 14 -3.73 -23.41 -1.17
CA ALA A 14 -3.21 -22.19 -1.77
C ALA A 14 -4.06 -20.96 -1.41
N LEU A 15 -5.38 -21.06 -1.61
CA LEU A 15 -6.31 -19.96 -1.48
C LEU A 15 -7.40 -20.31 -0.48
N ALA A 16 -7.79 -19.35 0.36
CA ALA A 16 -8.87 -19.51 1.31
C ALA A 16 -9.79 -18.28 1.29
N SER A 17 -11.06 -18.46 1.00
CA SER A 17 -12.08 -17.41 1.00
C SER A 17 -13.25 -17.78 1.91
N ARG A 18 -13.97 -16.76 2.40
CA ARG A 18 -15.17 -17.01 3.21
C ARG A 18 -16.37 -17.24 2.33
N LYS A 19 -17.11 -18.30 2.65
CA LYS A 19 -18.44 -18.56 2.11
C LYS A 19 -19.35 -19.05 3.22
N ASN A 20 -20.49 -18.41 3.39
CA ASN A 20 -21.43 -18.72 4.46
C ASN A 20 -20.78 -18.80 5.87
N GLY A 21 -19.84 -17.88 6.15
CA GLY A 21 -19.14 -17.80 7.45
C GLY A 21 -18.05 -18.84 7.67
N LYS A 22 -17.78 -19.73 6.70
CA LYS A 22 -16.71 -20.75 6.77
C LYS A 22 -15.63 -20.50 5.75
N TRP A 23 -14.39 -20.90 6.06
CA TRP A 23 -13.28 -20.86 5.13
C TRP A 23 -13.36 -22.04 4.14
N GLU A 24 -13.64 -21.73 2.87
CA GLU A 24 -13.46 -22.65 1.76
C GLU A 24 -12.03 -22.51 1.24
N LYS A 25 -11.36 -23.66 1.03
CA LYS A 25 -9.95 -23.72 0.65
C LYS A 25 -9.81 -24.38 -0.70
N ILE A 26 -8.90 -23.86 -1.50
CA ILE A 26 -8.51 -24.36 -2.82
C ILE A 26 -7.05 -24.76 -2.73
N THR A 27 -6.71 -25.98 -3.14
CA THR A 27 -5.32 -26.48 -3.21
C THR A 27 -4.56 -25.87 -4.39
N PHE A 28 -3.23 -25.97 -4.39
CA PHE A 28 -2.42 -25.53 -5.55
C PHE A 28 -2.79 -26.28 -6.83
N SER A 29 -3.13 -27.59 -6.74
CA SER A 29 -3.60 -28.38 -7.88
C SER A 29 -4.92 -27.87 -8.45
N GLU A 30 -5.89 -27.57 -7.59
CA GLU A 30 -7.16 -27.01 -7.99
C GLU A 30 -6.99 -25.58 -8.56
N TYR A 31 -6.18 -24.74 -7.92
CA TYR A 31 -5.89 -23.39 -8.39
C TYR A 31 -5.25 -23.41 -9.79
N TYR A 32 -4.27 -24.28 -10.01
CA TYR A 32 -3.65 -24.45 -11.32
C TYR A 32 -4.66 -24.93 -12.38
N CYS A 33 -5.50 -25.89 -12.04
CA CYS A 33 -6.54 -26.41 -12.94
C CYS A 33 -7.56 -25.31 -13.31
N LEU A 34 -8.05 -24.56 -12.32
CA LEU A 34 -8.98 -23.44 -12.54
C LEU A 34 -8.37 -22.33 -13.40
N SER A 35 -7.08 -22.02 -13.18
CA SER A 35 -6.36 -21.04 -13.99
C SER A 35 -6.20 -21.51 -15.45
N ARG A 36 -5.97 -22.79 -15.68
CA ARG A 36 -5.95 -23.37 -17.05
C ARG A 36 -7.32 -23.29 -17.71
N LYS A 37 -8.41 -23.61 -16.99
CA LYS A 37 -9.77 -23.43 -17.48
C LYS A 37 -10.06 -21.98 -17.86
N ALA A 38 -9.70 -21.03 -16.99
CA ALA A 38 -9.84 -19.61 -17.29
C ALA A 38 -9.03 -19.20 -18.54
N ALA A 39 -7.79 -19.69 -18.68
CA ALA A 39 -6.97 -19.45 -19.86
C ALA A 39 -7.63 -19.93 -21.16
N LYS A 40 -8.13 -21.16 -21.16
CA LYS A 40 -8.86 -21.71 -22.32
C LYS A 40 -10.11 -20.88 -22.64
N SER A 41 -10.85 -20.45 -21.63
CA SER A 41 -12.03 -19.61 -21.81
C SER A 41 -11.68 -18.21 -22.34
N PHE A 42 -10.58 -17.63 -21.92
CA PHE A 42 -10.07 -16.38 -22.49
C PHE A 42 -9.73 -16.55 -23.98
N LEU A 43 -9.07 -17.64 -24.35
CA LEU A 43 -8.80 -17.95 -25.76
C LEU A 43 -10.08 -18.12 -26.55
N LYS A 44 -11.08 -18.82 -26.00
CA LYS A 44 -12.40 -19.02 -26.65
C LYS A 44 -13.14 -17.71 -26.88
N LEU A 45 -13.02 -16.76 -25.96
CA LEU A 45 -13.56 -15.39 -26.09
C LEU A 45 -12.71 -14.51 -27.02
N GLY A 46 -11.64 -15.05 -27.59
CA GLY A 46 -10.79 -14.38 -28.57
C GLY A 46 -9.77 -13.42 -27.95
N LEU A 47 -9.24 -13.72 -26.77
CA LEU A 47 -8.11 -12.97 -26.21
C LEU A 47 -6.94 -12.99 -27.20
N GLU A 48 -6.51 -11.81 -27.60
CA GLU A 48 -5.38 -11.62 -28.50
C GLU A 48 -4.07 -11.58 -27.72
N ARG A 49 -3.00 -12.03 -28.35
CA ARG A 49 -1.67 -11.99 -27.74
C ARG A 49 -1.27 -10.56 -27.41
N PHE A 50 -0.76 -10.32 -26.19
CA PHE A 50 -0.40 -9.01 -25.64
C PHE A 50 -1.56 -8.02 -25.48
N HIS A 51 -2.80 -8.45 -25.64
CA HIS A 51 -3.95 -7.69 -25.23
C HIS A 51 -4.29 -7.98 -23.76
N SER A 52 -5.00 -7.06 -23.15
CA SER A 52 -5.23 -7.11 -21.70
C SER A 52 -6.49 -7.90 -21.33
N VAL A 53 -6.39 -8.61 -20.21
CA VAL A 53 -7.52 -8.97 -19.35
C VAL A 53 -7.51 -8.00 -18.17
N ALA A 54 -8.51 -7.11 -18.12
CA ALA A 54 -8.63 -6.13 -17.04
C ALA A 54 -9.50 -6.70 -15.91
N ILE A 55 -9.00 -6.60 -14.66
CA ILE A 55 -9.70 -7.14 -13.50
C ILE A 55 -10.10 -5.98 -12.58
N LEU A 56 -11.39 -5.85 -12.32
CA LEU A 56 -12.01 -4.80 -11.52
C LEU A 56 -12.78 -5.44 -10.36
N GLY A 57 -12.15 -5.54 -9.22
CA GLY A 57 -12.75 -6.17 -8.05
C GLY A 57 -11.82 -6.22 -6.85
N PHE A 58 -12.40 -6.54 -5.69
CA PHE A 58 -11.64 -6.79 -4.47
C PHE A 58 -10.91 -8.14 -4.55
N ASN A 59 -9.95 -8.35 -3.67
CA ASN A 59 -9.11 -9.55 -3.60
C ASN A 59 -9.97 -10.80 -3.38
N SER A 60 -9.78 -11.80 -4.24
CA SER A 60 -10.57 -13.03 -4.23
C SER A 60 -9.87 -14.16 -4.99
N PRO A 61 -10.27 -15.43 -4.81
CA PRO A 61 -9.79 -16.53 -5.64
C PRO A 61 -10.00 -16.28 -7.14
N GLU A 62 -11.15 -15.69 -7.53
CA GLU A 62 -11.49 -15.41 -8.92
C GLU A 62 -10.54 -14.38 -9.54
N TRP A 63 -10.09 -13.39 -8.75
CA TRP A 63 -9.06 -12.43 -9.18
C TRP A 63 -7.75 -13.15 -9.51
N PHE A 64 -7.29 -14.04 -8.62
CA PHE A 64 -6.05 -14.81 -8.78
C PHE A 64 -6.14 -15.78 -9.97
N ILE A 65 -7.24 -16.54 -10.08
CA ILE A 65 -7.50 -17.48 -11.16
C ILE A 65 -7.50 -16.74 -12.51
N SER A 66 -8.17 -15.60 -12.58
CA SER A 66 -8.24 -14.80 -13.79
C SER A 66 -6.89 -14.20 -14.18
N ALA A 67 -6.11 -13.71 -13.21
CA ALA A 67 -4.79 -13.17 -13.45
C ALA A 67 -3.83 -14.22 -14.02
N VAL A 68 -3.74 -15.37 -13.37
CA VAL A 68 -2.89 -16.48 -13.85
C VAL A 68 -3.40 -17.03 -15.18
N GLY A 69 -4.71 -17.15 -15.34
CA GLY A 69 -5.34 -17.59 -16.59
C GLY A 69 -5.03 -16.66 -17.76
N ALA A 70 -5.06 -15.35 -17.55
CA ALA A 70 -4.71 -14.36 -18.56
C ALA A 70 -3.24 -14.51 -19.01
N VAL A 71 -2.31 -14.68 -18.06
CA VAL A 71 -0.89 -14.90 -18.35
C VAL A 71 -0.68 -16.22 -19.09
N PHE A 72 -1.35 -17.30 -18.70
CA PHE A 72 -1.27 -18.59 -19.41
C PHE A 72 -1.77 -18.49 -20.84
N ALA A 73 -2.81 -17.72 -21.10
CA ALA A 73 -3.35 -17.47 -22.44
C ALA A 73 -2.49 -16.52 -23.30
N GLY A 74 -1.37 -16.01 -22.79
CA GLY A 74 -0.50 -15.07 -23.50
C GLY A 74 -1.00 -13.63 -23.52
N GLY A 75 -2.00 -13.31 -22.71
CA GLY A 75 -2.48 -11.96 -22.46
C GLY A 75 -1.73 -11.23 -21.36
N ILE A 76 -2.14 -10.02 -21.07
CA ILE A 76 -1.55 -9.15 -20.04
C ILE A 76 -2.58 -8.89 -18.95
N VAL A 77 -2.18 -9.07 -17.70
CA VAL A 77 -3.02 -8.75 -16.53
C VAL A 77 -3.00 -7.25 -16.28
N THR A 78 -4.18 -6.64 -16.16
CA THR A 78 -4.32 -5.23 -15.81
C THR A 78 -5.30 -5.09 -14.65
N GLY A 79 -4.78 -4.73 -13.46
CA GLY A 79 -5.64 -4.45 -12.31
C GLY A 79 -6.22 -3.03 -12.39
N ILE A 80 -7.53 -2.90 -12.19
CA ILE A 80 -8.22 -1.60 -12.11
C ILE A 80 -8.71 -1.40 -10.67
N TYR A 81 -8.45 -0.23 -10.09
CA TYR A 81 -8.95 0.10 -8.75
C TYR A 81 -10.49 0.20 -8.74
N THR A 82 -11.12 -0.43 -7.76
CA THR A 82 -12.59 -0.40 -7.60
C THR A 82 -13.14 1.01 -7.36
N THR A 83 -12.29 1.93 -6.89
CA THR A 83 -12.60 3.35 -6.67
C THR A 83 -12.55 4.20 -7.94
N ASN A 84 -12.05 3.67 -9.06
CA ASN A 84 -11.98 4.42 -10.30
C ASN A 84 -13.37 4.76 -10.82
N SER A 85 -13.48 5.97 -11.41
CA SER A 85 -14.67 6.38 -12.15
C SER A 85 -14.81 5.61 -13.46
N PRO A 86 -15.99 5.58 -14.09
CA PRO A 86 -16.16 4.99 -15.42
C PRO A 86 -15.15 5.51 -16.44
N GLU A 87 -14.86 6.80 -16.46
CA GLU A 87 -13.89 7.41 -17.37
C GLU A 87 -12.45 6.94 -17.12
N ALA A 88 -12.07 6.77 -15.86
CA ALA A 88 -10.76 6.21 -15.51
C ALA A 88 -10.65 4.73 -15.91
N CYS A 89 -11.74 3.96 -15.75
CA CYS A 89 -11.81 2.58 -16.23
C CYS A 89 -11.72 2.53 -17.77
N HIS A 90 -12.43 3.44 -18.46
CA HIS A 90 -12.38 3.56 -19.92
C HIS A 90 -10.95 3.82 -20.40
N TYR A 91 -10.26 4.81 -19.80
CA TYR A 91 -8.90 5.16 -20.19
C TYR A 91 -7.96 3.96 -20.09
N ILE A 92 -7.97 3.25 -18.96
CA ILE A 92 -7.11 2.09 -18.72
C ILE A 92 -7.43 0.96 -19.71
N ALA A 93 -8.70 0.65 -19.89
CA ALA A 93 -9.14 -0.42 -20.77
C ALA A 93 -8.84 -0.13 -22.25
N TYR A 94 -8.97 1.12 -22.67
CA TYR A 94 -8.65 1.55 -24.03
C TYR A 94 -7.14 1.50 -24.30
N ASP A 95 -6.33 2.09 -23.40
CA ASP A 95 -4.88 2.17 -23.52
C ASP A 95 -4.22 0.78 -23.51
N SER A 96 -4.70 -0.13 -22.64
CA SER A 96 -4.22 -1.52 -22.56
C SER A 96 -4.82 -2.47 -23.59
N LYS A 97 -5.64 -1.99 -24.52
CA LYS A 97 -6.37 -2.80 -25.51
C LYS A 97 -7.10 -3.98 -24.86
N THR A 98 -7.86 -3.71 -23.79
CA THR A 98 -8.55 -4.76 -23.04
C THR A 98 -9.55 -5.52 -23.91
N ASN A 99 -9.35 -6.84 -24.03
CA ASN A 99 -10.30 -7.74 -24.72
C ASN A 99 -11.37 -8.28 -23.79
N ILE A 100 -11.03 -8.59 -22.54
CA ILE A 100 -11.97 -9.14 -21.56
C ILE A 100 -11.85 -8.36 -20.24
N MET A 101 -12.98 -8.04 -19.64
CA MET A 101 -13.04 -7.50 -18.29
C MET A 101 -13.61 -8.54 -17.33
N VAL A 102 -12.96 -8.72 -16.19
CA VAL A 102 -13.43 -9.56 -15.09
C VAL A 102 -13.83 -8.64 -13.94
N VAL A 103 -15.12 -8.65 -13.59
CA VAL A 103 -15.74 -7.66 -12.71
C VAL A 103 -16.37 -8.35 -11.51
N GLU A 104 -16.20 -7.78 -10.30
CA GLU A 104 -16.62 -8.44 -9.07
C GLU A 104 -18.13 -8.51 -8.89
N ASN A 105 -18.82 -7.38 -8.98
CA ASN A 105 -20.22 -7.26 -8.58
C ASN A 105 -21.00 -6.32 -9.49
N GLN A 106 -22.33 -6.29 -9.32
CA GLN A 106 -23.23 -5.49 -10.15
C GLN A 106 -22.88 -3.99 -10.14
N LYS A 107 -22.55 -3.42 -8.99
CA LYS A 107 -22.17 -2.01 -8.87
C LYS A 107 -20.97 -1.64 -9.73
N LEU A 108 -19.99 -2.52 -9.83
CA LEU A 108 -18.81 -2.32 -10.67
C LEU A 108 -19.13 -2.61 -12.15
N LEU A 109 -20.00 -3.61 -12.41
CA LEU A 109 -20.50 -3.89 -13.75
C LEU A 109 -21.23 -2.67 -14.34
N ASP A 110 -22.06 -1.98 -13.56
CA ASP A 110 -22.79 -0.78 -13.99
C ASP A 110 -21.85 0.33 -14.48
N LYS A 111 -20.65 0.44 -13.91
CA LYS A 111 -19.61 1.37 -14.41
C LYS A 111 -19.10 0.95 -15.79
N ILE A 112 -18.92 -0.34 -16.02
CA ILE A 112 -18.40 -0.87 -17.28
C ILE A 112 -19.46 -0.80 -18.38
N MET A 113 -20.72 -1.05 -18.06
CA MET A 113 -21.83 -0.92 -19.02
C MET A 113 -21.94 0.49 -19.60
N GLN A 114 -21.62 1.55 -18.82
CA GLN A 114 -21.62 2.93 -19.30
C GLN A 114 -20.54 3.22 -20.35
N ILE A 115 -19.47 2.43 -20.39
CA ILE A 115 -18.31 2.65 -21.27
C ILE A 115 -18.12 1.55 -22.32
N TRP A 116 -18.87 0.46 -22.23
CA TRP A 116 -18.69 -0.73 -23.10
C TRP A 116 -18.64 -0.38 -24.58
N ASN A 117 -19.62 0.37 -25.06
CA ASN A 117 -19.72 0.75 -26.49
C ASN A 117 -18.59 1.67 -26.97
N ARG A 118 -17.78 2.21 -26.05
CA ARG A 118 -16.64 3.08 -26.34
C ARG A 118 -15.31 2.32 -26.34
N LEU A 119 -15.32 1.01 -26.06
CA LEU A 119 -14.15 0.14 -25.98
C LEU A 119 -14.08 -0.80 -27.19
N PRO A 120 -13.36 -0.41 -28.27
CA PRO A 120 -13.37 -1.13 -29.53
C PRO A 120 -12.76 -2.53 -29.46
N HIS A 121 -11.90 -2.78 -28.46
CA HIS A 121 -11.24 -4.07 -28.26
C HIS A 121 -11.97 -4.98 -27.28
N LEU A 122 -12.96 -4.48 -26.54
CA LEU A 122 -13.68 -5.26 -25.53
C LEU A 122 -14.63 -6.26 -26.18
N LYS A 123 -14.38 -7.55 -25.96
CA LYS A 123 -15.12 -8.67 -26.56
C LYS A 123 -16.11 -9.28 -25.58
N ALA A 124 -15.77 -9.30 -24.27
CA ALA A 124 -16.61 -9.91 -23.25
C ALA A 124 -16.37 -9.32 -21.86
N VAL A 125 -17.36 -9.47 -20.98
CA VAL A 125 -17.26 -9.18 -19.54
C VAL A 125 -17.67 -10.42 -18.75
N VAL A 126 -16.93 -10.70 -17.67
CA VAL A 126 -17.21 -11.79 -16.73
C VAL A 126 -17.56 -11.20 -15.38
N LEU A 127 -18.75 -11.49 -14.87
CA LEU A 127 -19.21 -11.11 -13.53
C LEU A 127 -18.99 -12.30 -12.59
N TYR A 128 -18.18 -12.12 -11.50
CA TYR A 128 -17.76 -13.31 -10.74
C TYR A 128 -18.44 -13.49 -9.38
N ARG A 129 -19.06 -12.48 -8.80
CA ARG A 129 -19.66 -12.61 -7.47
C ARG A 129 -21.19 -12.59 -7.49
N ASP A 130 -21.79 -11.67 -8.26
CA ASP A 130 -23.24 -11.49 -8.29
C ASP A 130 -23.90 -12.28 -9.44
N SER A 131 -25.22 -12.44 -9.35
CA SER A 131 -26.02 -12.91 -10.48
C SER A 131 -26.22 -11.80 -11.49
N ILE A 132 -26.25 -12.15 -12.77
CA ILE A 132 -26.50 -11.20 -13.86
C ILE A 132 -27.98 -10.79 -13.80
N LEU A 133 -28.25 -9.51 -13.57
CA LEU A 133 -29.62 -8.96 -13.50
C LEU A 133 -30.21 -8.75 -14.90
N GLU A 134 -29.40 -8.22 -15.83
CA GLU A 134 -29.79 -7.98 -17.22
C GLU A 134 -28.79 -8.67 -18.15
N ARG A 135 -29.30 -9.55 -19.02
CA ARG A 135 -28.47 -10.32 -19.94
C ARG A 135 -27.98 -9.45 -21.10
N HIS A 136 -26.66 -9.53 -21.32
CA HIS A 136 -25.99 -8.97 -22.50
C HIS A 136 -25.34 -10.13 -23.29
N PRO A 137 -25.25 -10.10 -24.62
CA PRO A 137 -24.75 -11.22 -25.43
C PRO A 137 -23.36 -11.73 -25.04
N ASN A 138 -22.49 -10.85 -24.59
CA ASN A 138 -21.11 -11.18 -24.22
C ASN A 138 -20.83 -10.96 -22.71
N LEU A 139 -21.84 -11.10 -21.87
CA LEU A 139 -21.76 -11.04 -20.42
C LEU A 139 -21.97 -12.44 -19.84
N TYR A 140 -20.98 -12.92 -19.09
CA TYR A 140 -20.94 -14.26 -18.51
C TYR A 140 -20.80 -14.22 -16.99
N THR A 141 -21.41 -15.18 -16.29
CA THR A 141 -21.02 -15.47 -14.91
C THR A 141 -19.67 -16.20 -14.88
N MET A 142 -18.99 -16.22 -13.72
CA MET A 142 -17.73 -16.97 -13.58
C MET A 142 -17.91 -18.46 -13.89
N GLU A 143 -19.04 -19.04 -13.50
CA GLU A 143 -19.34 -20.46 -13.77
C GLU A 143 -19.53 -20.73 -15.27
N GLU A 144 -20.30 -19.88 -15.97
CA GLU A 144 -20.47 -19.96 -17.42
C GLU A 144 -19.12 -19.79 -18.14
N PHE A 145 -18.34 -18.77 -17.72
CA PHE A 145 -17.04 -18.47 -18.28
C PHE A 145 -16.07 -19.66 -18.19
N LEU A 146 -15.94 -20.29 -17.02
CA LEU A 146 -15.00 -21.41 -16.83
C LEU A 146 -15.33 -22.65 -17.66
N LYS A 147 -16.54 -22.75 -18.24
CA LYS A 147 -16.98 -23.84 -19.11
C LYS A 147 -16.75 -23.54 -20.59
N LEU A 148 -16.59 -22.26 -20.99
CA LEU A 148 -16.48 -21.86 -22.39
C LEU A 148 -15.31 -22.51 -23.14
N GLY A 149 -14.22 -22.75 -22.46
CA GLY A 149 -12.99 -23.28 -23.03
C GLY A 149 -12.85 -24.80 -22.96
N ASP A 150 -13.88 -25.55 -22.55
CA ASP A 150 -13.79 -27.00 -22.37
C ASP A 150 -13.44 -27.77 -23.65
N ASP A 151 -13.76 -27.21 -24.84
CA ASP A 151 -13.41 -27.77 -26.15
C ASP A 151 -11.97 -27.44 -26.60
N ILE A 152 -11.24 -26.56 -25.93
CA ILE A 152 -9.85 -26.27 -26.24
C ILE A 152 -8.95 -27.32 -25.59
N CYS A 153 -8.15 -28.00 -26.43
CA CYS A 153 -7.27 -29.05 -25.92
C CYS A 153 -6.10 -28.49 -25.06
N ASP A 154 -5.58 -29.30 -24.14
CA ASP A 154 -4.48 -28.90 -23.27
C ASP A 154 -3.19 -28.59 -24.05
N ALA A 155 -2.92 -29.34 -25.14
CA ALA A 155 -1.76 -29.11 -25.97
C ALA A 155 -1.73 -27.70 -26.58
N THR A 156 -2.89 -27.20 -27.07
CA THR A 156 -2.99 -25.85 -27.62
C THR A 156 -2.61 -24.79 -26.56
N LEU A 157 -3.09 -24.96 -25.33
CA LEU A 157 -2.74 -24.04 -24.25
C LEU A 157 -1.27 -24.17 -23.85
N ASP A 158 -0.73 -25.40 -23.80
CA ASP A 158 0.68 -25.64 -23.46
C ASP A 158 1.62 -25.05 -24.52
N ASP A 159 1.28 -25.09 -25.80
CA ASP A 159 2.02 -24.45 -26.89
C ASP A 159 2.08 -22.93 -26.68
N ILE A 160 0.96 -22.30 -26.31
CA ILE A 160 0.91 -20.88 -25.99
C ILE A 160 1.78 -20.55 -24.78
N ILE A 161 1.67 -21.32 -23.68
CA ILE A 161 2.47 -21.12 -22.47
C ILE A 161 3.96 -21.24 -22.80
N ASN A 162 4.35 -22.28 -23.54
CA ASN A 162 5.76 -22.53 -23.87
C ASN A 162 6.33 -21.54 -24.89
N SER A 163 5.51 -20.89 -25.68
CA SER A 163 5.92 -19.86 -26.64
C SER A 163 6.29 -18.53 -25.99
N GLN A 164 5.93 -18.32 -24.72
CA GLN A 164 6.18 -17.07 -24.02
C GLN A 164 7.66 -16.94 -23.63
N LYS A 165 8.18 -15.71 -23.67
CA LYS A 165 9.58 -15.40 -23.37
C LYS A 165 9.71 -14.57 -22.08
N PRO A 166 10.78 -14.73 -21.29
CA PRO A 166 10.99 -14.00 -20.05
C PRO A 166 10.88 -12.47 -20.17
N ASN A 167 11.32 -11.90 -21.28
CA ASN A 167 11.32 -10.47 -21.55
C ASN A 167 10.03 -9.95 -22.21
N GLN A 168 8.96 -10.72 -22.23
CA GLN A 168 7.64 -10.28 -22.70
C GLN A 168 6.81 -9.72 -21.55
N CYS A 169 6.04 -8.65 -21.82
CA CYS A 169 5.13 -8.07 -20.86
C CYS A 169 4.01 -9.05 -20.50
N CYS A 170 3.74 -9.21 -19.21
CA CYS A 170 2.63 -10.03 -18.71
C CYS A 170 1.74 -9.32 -17.67
N VAL A 171 2.19 -8.19 -17.14
CA VAL A 171 1.44 -7.38 -16.17
C VAL A 171 1.56 -5.90 -16.52
N LEU A 172 0.45 -5.17 -16.44
CA LEU A 172 0.39 -3.71 -16.50
C LEU A 172 -0.08 -3.15 -15.17
N ILE A 173 0.69 -2.21 -14.64
CA ILE A 173 0.33 -1.46 -13.43
C ILE A 173 0.13 0.01 -13.80
N TYR A 174 -1.11 0.48 -13.67
CA TYR A 174 -1.42 1.88 -13.94
C TYR A 174 -1.15 2.75 -12.72
N THR A 175 -0.19 3.65 -12.83
CA THR A 175 0.20 4.59 -11.78
C THR A 175 -0.43 5.95 -12.04
N SER A 176 -1.03 6.55 -11.01
CA SER A 176 -1.44 7.95 -11.08
C SER A 176 -0.19 8.83 -11.04
N GLY A 177 0.28 9.28 -12.20
CA GLY A 177 1.31 10.31 -12.25
C GLY A 177 0.86 11.59 -11.53
N THR A 178 1.80 12.35 -10.96
CA THR A 178 1.51 13.63 -10.27
C THR A 178 0.92 14.69 -11.20
N THR A 179 1.04 14.53 -12.51
CA THR A 179 0.68 15.56 -13.51
C THR A 179 0.12 14.93 -14.79
N GLY A 180 -1.05 14.26 -14.75
CA GLY A 180 -1.64 13.81 -16.00
C GLY A 180 -2.43 12.50 -15.95
N LYS A 181 -2.61 11.88 -17.13
CA LYS A 181 -3.25 10.57 -17.26
C LYS A 181 -2.39 9.48 -16.60
N PRO A 182 -3.01 8.42 -16.05
CA PRO A 182 -2.27 7.29 -15.50
C PRO A 182 -1.34 6.67 -16.55
N LYS A 183 -0.14 6.23 -16.13
CA LYS A 183 0.84 5.57 -16.98
C LYS A 183 0.84 4.07 -16.72
N GLY A 184 0.77 3.25 -17.77
CA GLY A 184 0.85 1.80 -17.67
C GLY A 184 2.31 1.31 -17.62
N ALA A 185 2.81 0.97 -16.45
CA ALA A 185 4.13 0.35 -16.29
C ALA A 185 4.09 -1.10 -16.79
N MET A 186 4.92 -1.41 -17.78
CA MET A 186 5.01 -2.76 -18.38
C MET A 186 5.99 -3.64 -17.60
N LEU A 187 5.50 -4.72 -17.03
CA LEU A 187 6.29 -5.69 -16.28
C LEU A 187 6.39 -7.02 -17.05
N SER A 188 7.62 -7.50 -17.21
CA SER A 188 7.89 -8.76 -17.90
C SER A 188 7.71 -9.97 -17.00
N HIS A 189 7.62 -11.16 -17.62
CA HIS A 189 7.67 -12.42 -16.86
C HIS A 189 8.93 -12.52 -16.00
N ASP A 190 10.08 -12.02 -16.50
CA ASP A 190 11.32 -12.00 -15.74
C ASP A 190 11.23 -11.09 -14.52
N ASN A 191 10.69 -9.89 -14.68
CA ASN A 191 10.46 -8.97 -13.55
C ASN A 191 9.65 -9.65 -12.44
N ILE A 192 8.52 -10.26 -12.79
CA ILE A 192 7.62 -10.91 -11.82
C ILE A 192 8.29 -12.11 -11.15
N THR A 193 8.83 -13.04 -11.93
CA THR A 193 9.36 -14.30 -11.39
C THR A 193 10.64 -14.09 -10.58
N TRP A 194 11.50 -13.17 -11.03
CA TRP A 194 12.73 -12.83 -10.32
C TRP A 194 12.42 -12.13 -8.99
N THR A 195 11.56 -11.10 -9.03
CA THR A 195 11.18 -10.32 -7.85
C THR A 195 10.54 -11.21 -6.79
N SER A 196 9.59 -12.07 -7.17
CA SER A 196 8.93 -13.00 -6.25
C SER A 196 9.91 -13.95 -5.57
N ALA A 197 10.97 -14.39 -6.26
CA ALA A 197 11.96 -15.30 -5.70
C ALA A 197 12.96 -14.60 -4.78
N HIS A 198 13.43 -13.40 -5.13
CA HIS A 198 14.55 -12.74 -4.46
C HIS A 198 14.12 -11.80 -3.34
N CYS A 199 13.00 -11.07 -3.54
CA CYS A 199 12.45 -10.23 -2.47
C CYS A 199 11.95 -11.07 -1.29
N SER A 200 11.33 -12.21 -1.57
CA SER A 200 10.88 -13.13 -0.51
C SER A 200 12.05 -13.63 0.34
N ARG A 201 13.15 -14.02 -0.31
CA ARG A 201 14.37 -14.43 0.41
C ARG A 201 14.97 -13.29 1.23
N ALA A 202 15.00 -12.09 0.68
CA ALA A 202 15.49 -10.92 1.41
C ALA A 202 14.62 -10.60 2.64
N GLY A 203 13.32 -10.87 2.57
CA GLY A 203 12.36 -10.76 3.67
C GLY A 203 12.29 -11.99 4.57
N ASP A 204 13.16 -12.99 4.37
CA ASP A 204 13.17 -14.27 5.12
C ASP A 204 11.88 -15.08 5.02
N MET A 205 11.15 -14.95 3.91
CA MET A 205 9.99 -15.80 3.64
C MET A 205 10.45 -17.24 3.37
N GLN A 206 9.81 -18.19 4.00
CA GLN A 206 10.22 -19.60 3.93
C GLN A 206 9.45 -20.35 2.83
N PRO A 207 10.09 -21.27 2.09
CA PRO A 207 9.37 -22.15 1.19
C PRO A 207 8.52 -23.15 1.99
N ALA A 208 7.39 -23.58 1.42
CA ALA A 208 6.43 -24.43 2.12
C ALA A 208 6.98 -25.82 2.51
N GLU A 209 8.11 -26.26 1.91
CA GLU A 209 8.83 -27.47 2.36
C GLU A 209 9.43 -27.31 3.77
N VAL A 210 9.73 -26.07 4.19
CA VAL A 210 10.24 -25.75 5.53
C VAL A 210 9.08 -25.38 6.44
N GLN A 211 8.29 -24.41 6.03
CA GLN A 211 7.11 -23.93 6.74
C GLN A 211 6.17 -23.29 5.75
N GLN A 212 4.94 -23.77 5.65
CA GLN A 212 3.94 -23.08 4.84
C GLN A 212 3.59 -21.73 5.49
N GLU A 213 3.98 -20.64 4.83
CA GLU A 213 3.58 -19.31 5.25
C GLU A 213 2.09 -19.09 5.00
N SER A 214 1.46 -18.27 5.85
CA SER A 214 0.09 -17.85 5.69
C SER A 214 -0.01 -16.32 5.77
N ILE A 215 -0.76 -15.74 4.86
CA ILE A 215 -0.95 -14.29 4.74
C ILE A 215 -2.41 -13.93 4.61
N VAL A 216 -2.76 -12.68 4.94
CA VAL A 216 -4.09 -12.12 4.69
C VAL A 216 -4.00 -11.09 3.57
N SER A 217 -4.67 -11.39 2.46
CA SER A 217 -4.74 -10.53 1.26
C SER A 217 -5.89 -9.53 1.42
N TYR A 218 -5.55 -8.24 1.46
CA TYR A 218 -6.52 -7.15 1.64
C TYR A 218 -6.11 -5.83 0.97
N LEU A 219 -4.82 -5.66 0.64
CA LEU A 219 -4.36 -4.50 -0.13
C LEU A 219 -4.76 -4.66 -1.59
N PRO A 220 -5.13 -3.59 -2.30
CA PRO A 220 -5.62 -3.70 -3.67
C PRO A 220 -4.63 -4.41 -4.61
N LEU A 221 -5.06 -5.46 -5.28
CA LEU A 221 -4.26 -6.23 -6.26
C LEU A 221 -3.98 -5.45 -7.56
N SER A 222 -4.64 -4.32 -7.78
CA SER A 222 -4.26 -3.34 -8.80
C SER A 222 -2.94 -2.61 -8.49
N HIS A 223 -2.39 -2.78 -7.28
CA HIS A 223 -1.10 -2.26 -6.88
C HIS A 223 -0.04 -3.37 -6.87
N ILE A 224 1.15 -3.09 -7.42
CA ILE A 224 2.21 -4.10 -7.58
C ILE A 224 2.67 -4.73 -6.27
N ALA A 225 2.71 -3.97 -5.17
CA ALA A 225 3.13 -4.50 -3.88
C ALA A 225 2.25 -5.67 -3.42
N ALA A 226 0.92 -5.52 -3.53
CA ALA A 226 -0.03 -6.60 -3.23
C ALA A 226 0.10 -7.76 -4.22
N GLN A 227 0.24 -7.49 -5.53
CA GLN A 227 0.42 -8.58 -6.50
C GLN A 227 1.67 -9.40 -6.23
N ILE A 228 2.81 -8.76 -5.98
CA ILE A 228 4.07 -9.47 -5.69
C ILE A 228 3.94 -10.24 -4.39
N TYR A 229 3.47 -9.59 -3.32
CA TYR A 229 3.42 -10.19 -1.99
C TYR A 229 2.35 -11.30 -1.89
N ASP A 230 1.11 -11.04 -2.32
CA ASP A 230 0.00 -11.96 -2.12
C ASP A 230 -0.06 -13.06 -3.21
N LEU A 231 0.10 -12.68 -4.50
CA LEU A 231 -0.18 -13.58 -5.61
C LEU A 231 1.09 -14.31 -6.08
N TRP A 232 2.08 -13.55 -6.54
CA TRP A 232 3.23 -14.15 -7.23
C TRP A 232 4.20 -14.83 -6.27
N THR A 233 4.43 -14.25 -5.08
CA THR A 233 5.22 -14.88 -4.01
C THR A 233 4.48 -16.11 -3.46
N GLY A 234 3.17 -16.02 -3.28
CA GLY A 234 2.34 -17.14 -2.85
C GLY A 234 2.47 -18.36 -3.77
N ILE A 235 2.45 -18.14 -5.09
CA ILE A 235 2.69 -19.21 -6.06
C ILE A 235 4.13 -19.75 -5.94
N LYS A 236 5.13 -18.85 -5.85
CA LYS A 236 6.55 -19.25 -5.86
C LYS A 236 6.93 -20.10 -4.65
N TRP A 237 6.43 -19.75 -3.49
CA TRP A 237 6.87 -20.32 -2.21
C TRP A 237 5.86 -21.27 -1.55
N GLY A 238 4.68 -21.44 -2.15
CA GLY A 238 3.66 -22.35 -1.63
C GLY A 238 2.87 -21.76 -0.45
N GLU A 239 2.70 -20.45 -0.39
CA GLU A 239 2.00 -19.77 0.70
C GLU A 239 0.49 -20.00 0.65
N GLN A 240 -0.16 -20.03 1.80
CA GLN A 240 -1.61 -20.02 1.91
C GLN A 240 -2.12 -18.58 2.04
N VAL A 241 -2.91 -18.15 1.08
CA VAL A 241 -3.48 -16.80 1.01
C VAL A 241 -4.93 -16.84 1.50
N TYR A 242 -5.23 -16.07 2.55
CA TYR A 242 -6.57 -15.86 3.07
C TYR A 242 -7.11 -14.51 2.60
N PHE A 243 -8.23 -14.50 1.92
CA PHE A 243 -8.85 -13.27 1.45
C PHE A 243 -9.68 -12.61 2.56
N ALA A 244 -9.37 -11.36 2.88
CA ALA A 244 -10.15 -10.56 3.80
C ALA A 244 -11.48 -10.14 3.18
N GLU A 245 -12.42 -9.70 4.02
CA GLU A 245 -13.68 -9.13 3.55
C GLU A 245 -13.46 -7.74 2.91
N PRO A 246 -14.32 -7.31 1.98
CA PRO A 246 -14.19 -6.04 1.27
C PRO A 246 -14.13 -4.79 2.16
N ASP A 247 -14.61 -4.90 3.40
CA ASP A 247 -14.57 -3.85 4.41
C ASP A 247 -13.32 -3.91 5.32
N ALA A 248 -12.31 -4.70 4.95
CA ALA A 248 -11.08 -4.87 5.73
C ALA A 248 -10.43 -3.53 6.12
N LEU A 249 -10.30 -2.61 5.18
CA LEU A 249 -9.75 -1.26 5.43
C LEU A 249 -10.71 -0.35 6.21
N LYS A 250 -11.97 -0.76 6.35
CA LYS A 250 -13.00 -0.07 7.15
C LYS A 250 -13.04 -0.54 8.61
N GLY A 251 -12.28 -1.59 8.96
CA GLY A 251 -12.11 -2.02 10.35
C GLY A 251 -12.23 -3.50 10.63
N SER A 252 -12.72 -4.33 9.68
CA SER A 252 -12.86 -5.77 9.87
C SER A 252 -11.55 -6.55 9.76
N LEU A 253 -10.46 -5.95 9.27
CA LEU A 253 -9.16 -6.61 9.10
C LEU A 253 -8.69 -7.34 10.36
N ILE A 254 -8.83 -6.72 11.54
CA ILE A 254 -8.41 -7.32 12.81
C ILE A 254 -9.16 -8.63 13.09
N ASN A 255 -10.43 -8.73 12.72
CA ASN A 255 -11.21 -9.96 12.91
C ASN A 255 -10.62 -11.09 12.03
N THR A 256 -10.33 -10.79 10.78
CA THR A 256 -9.66 -11.75 9.86
C THR A 256 -8.29 -12.15 10.38
N LEU A 257 -7.47 -11.19 10.83
CA LEU A 257 -6.14 -11.48 11.40
C LEU A 257 -6.22 -12.38 12.64
N LYS A 258 -7.18 -12.16 13.52
CA LYS A 258 -7.39 -13.01 14.72
C LYS A 258 -7.76 -14.44 14.38
N GLU A 259 -8.54 -14.66 13.35
CA GLU A 259 -8.94 -16.00 12.94
C GLU A 259 -7.82 -16.73 12.21
N VAL A 260 -7.14 -16.04 11.31
CA VAL A 260 -6.11 -16.61 10.44
C VAL A 260 -4.79 -16.80 11.18
N GLN A 261 -4.43 -15.88 12.09
CA GLN A 261 -3.12 -15.86 12.77
C GLN A 261 -1.97 -15.99 11.75
N PRO A 262 -1.85 -15.05 10.79
CA PRO A 262 -0.88 -15.17 9.69
C PRO A 262 0.56 -15.23 10.22
N THR A 263 1.45 -15.89 9.46
CA THR A 263 2.88 -15.98 9.78
C THR A 263 3.65 -14.75 9.30
N SER A 264 3.11 -14.06 8.31
CA SER A 264 3.63 -12.83 7.74
C SER A 264 2.50 -11.85 7.45
N HIS A 265 2.76 -10.55 7.62
CA HIS A 265 1.77 -9.50 7.38
C HIS A 265 2.43 -8.29 6.72
N MET A 266 1.81 -7.79 5.65
CA MET A 266 2.20 -6.57 4.99
C MET A 266 1.13 -5.50 5.18
N GLY A 267 1.54 -4.31 5.63
CA GLY A 267 0.67 -3.15 5.76
C GLY A 267 1.32 -1.90 5.17
N VAL A 268 0.50 -0.97 4.72
CA VAL A 268 0.96 0.39 4.42
C VAL A 268 1.01 1.21 5.72
N PRO A 269 1.80 2.30 5.84
CA PRO A 269 1.94 3.07 7.08
C PRO A 269 0.60 3.43 7.73
N ARG A 270 -0.38 3.85 6.95
CA ARG A 270 -1.70 4.22 7.48
C ARG A 270 -2.46 3.05 8.14
N VAL A 271 -2.25 1.83 7.70
CA VAL A 271 -2.83 0.64 8.36
C VAL A 271 -2.19 0.43 9.72
N TRP A 272 -0.86 0.55 9.81
CA TRP A 272 -0.13 0.46 11.07
C TRP A 272 -0.52 1.59 12.03
N GLU A 273 -0.66 2.83 11.54
CA GLU A 273 -1.15 3.97 12.32
C GLU A 273 -2.54 3.70 12.91
N LYS A 274 -3.49 3.21 12.10
CA LYS A 274 -4.84 2.87 12.58
C LYS A 274 -4.84 1.76 13.63
N ILE A 275 -3.98 0.76 13.50
CA ILE A 275 -3.81 -0.29 14.51
C ILE A 275 -3.27 0.34 15.80
N MET A 276 -2.26 1.20 15.70
CA MET A 276 -1.70 1.93 16.85
C MET A 276 -2.77 2.78 17.54
N GLU A 277 -3.53 3.58 16.79
CA GLU A 277 -4.60 4.43 17.31
C GLU A 277 -5.63 3.60 18.10
N LYS A 278 -6.14 2.52 17.52
CA LYS A 278 -7.09 1.61 18.21
C LYS A 278 -6.52 0.99 19.49
N LEU A 279 -5.23 0.63 19.50
CA LEU A 279 -4.58 0.10 20.70
C LEU A 279 -4.41 1.17 21.79
N LYS A 280 -4.08 2.39 21.40
CA LYS A 280 -3.99 3.53 22.34
C LYS A 280 -5.36 3.83 22.96
N ASP A 281 -6.42 3.86 22.16
CA ASP A 281 -7.79 4.07 22.64
C ASP A 281 -8.23 2.97 23.62
N ALA A 282 -8.02 1.69 23.26
CA ALA A 282 -8.32 0.57 24.15
C ALA A 282 -7.50 0.61 25.46
N SER A 283 -6.23 1.07 25.39
CA SER A 283 -5.41 1.27 26.57
C SER A 283 -5.91 2.43 27.42
N ALA A 284 -6.38 3.52 26.80
CA ALA A 284 -6.92 4.68 27.50
C ALA A 284 -8.16 4.34 28.35
N GLN A 285 -8.98 3.40 27.89
CA GLN A 285 -10.15 2.89 28.62
C GLN A 285 -9.82 1.85 29.70
N SER A 286 -8.57 1.35 29.74
CA SER A 286 -8.18 0.33 30.72
C SER A 286 -7.88 0.89 32.10
N GLY A 287 -8.00 0.05 33.14
CA GLY A 287 -7.70 0.45 34.52
C GLY A 287 -6.22 0.81 34.73
N PHE A 288 -5.95 1.65 35.73
CA PHE A 288 -4.63 2.23 36.06
C PHE A 288 -3.49 1.19 36.12
N VAL A 289 -3.74 0.01 36.73
CA VAL A 289 -2.73 -1.05 36.86
C VAL A 289 -2.35 -1.61 35.49
N LYS A 290 -3.34 -1.85 34.61
CA LYS A 290 -3.10 -2.34 33.26
C LYS A 290 -2.31 -1.32 32.43
N LYS A 291 -2.62 -0.03 32.54
CA LYS A 291 -1.86 1.06 31.89
C LYS A 291 -0.41 1.08 32.32
N LYS A 292 -0.13 1.01 33.63
CA LYS A 292 1.24 0.96 34.14
C LYS A 292 2.01 -0.28 33.70
N MET A 293 1.36 -1.45 33.72
CA MET A 293 1.98 -2.68 33.24
C MET A 293 2.31 -2.61 31.75
N LEU A 294 1.41 -2.08 30.91
CA LEU A 294 1.66 -1.89 29.48
C LEU A 294 2.80 -0.92 29.24
N SER A 295 2.79 0.24 29.89
CA SER A 295 3.86 1.25 29.76
C SER A 295 5.23 0.68 30.17
N TRP A 296 5.31 -0.06 31.28
CA TRP A 296 6.52 -0.75 31.71
C TRP A 296 6.99 -1.78 30.67
N ALA A 297 6.09 -2.66 30.21
CA ALA A 297 6.43 -3.71 29.27
C ALA A 297 6.92 -3.16 27.93
N MET A 298 6.25 -2.11 27.42
CA MET A 298 6.67 -1.43 26.20
C MET A 298 8.02 -0.71 26.36
N SER A 299 8.28 -0.08 27.50
CA SER A 299 9.57 0.59 27.77
C SER A 299 10.72 -0.40 27.76
N VAL A 300 10.57 -1.53 28.46
CA VAL A 300 11.60 -2.59 28.53
C VAL A 300 11.88 -3.20 27.15
N SER A 301 10.81 -3.45 26.38
CA SER A 301 10.92 -3.98 25.01
C SER A 301 11.57 -2.98 24.05
N LEU A 302 11.16 -1.71 24.11
CA LEU A 302 11.72 -0.66 23.28
C LEU A 302 13.22 -0.44 23.57
N GLU A 303 13.61 -0.35 24.85
CA GLU A 303 15.01 -0.21 25.23
C GLU A 303 15.88 -1.34 24.66
N ARG A 304 15.40 -2.59 24.74
CA ARG A 304 16.11 -3.73 24.14
C ARG A 304 16.24 -3.59 22.63
N ASN A 305 15.14 -3.27 21.93
CA ASN A 305 15.11 -3.23 20.46
C ASN A 305 15.90 -2.02 19.90
N LEU A 306 16.10 -0.98 20.70
CA LEU A 306 16.94 0.17 20.34
C LEU A 306 18.44 -0.12 20.59
N ASN A 307 18.80 -0.89 21.65
CA ASN A 307 20.16 -1.11 22.13
C ASN A 307 20.66 -2.54 21.85
N CYS A 308 20.54 -3.02 20.61
CA CYS A 308 20.86 -4.42 20.22
C CYS A 308 22.25 -4.96 20.62
N SER A 309 23.19 -4.16 21.12
CA SER A 309 24.60 -4.56 21.22
C SER A 309 25.12 -4.94 22.63
N SER A 310 24.36 -4.79 23.71
CA SER A 310 24.81 -5.22 25.05
C SER A 310 23.65 -5.42 26.03
N SER A 311 22.98 -6.54 25.95
CA SER A 311 21.98 -6.90 26.98
C SER A 311 22.61 -7.79 28.06
N SER A 312 22.69 -7.30 29.30
CA SER A 312 22.98 -8.15 30.47
C SER A 312 21.87 -9.19 30.65
N ASP A 313 22.19 -10.36 31.20
CA ASP A 313 21.24 -11.44 31.46
C ASP A 313 19.99 -10.96 32.21
N LEU A 314 20.14 -10.00 33.08
CA LEU A 314 19.03 -9.37 33.82
C LEU A 314 18.07 -8.60 32.89
N LYS A 315 18.57 -7.88 31.88
CA LYS A 315 17.74 -7.19 30.92
C LYS A 315 16.98 -8.18 30.01
N GLN A 316 17.60 -9.27 29.65
CA GLN A 316 16.94 -10.34 28.91
C GLN A 316 15.81 -10.99 29.71
N PHE A 317 16.02 -11.22 31.01
CA PHE A 317 14.99 -11.74 31.90
C PHE A 317 13.76 -10.82 31.96
N TRP A 318 13.96 -9.51 32.19
CA TRP A 318 12.86 -8.54 32.26
C TRP A 318 12.11 -8.44 30.92
N THR A 319 12.81 -8.52 29.80
CA THR A 319 12.15 -8.50 28.48
C THR A 319 11.30 -9.75 28.26
N ARG A 320 11.79 -10.94 28.62
CA ARG A 320 11.00 -12.19 28.53
C ARG A 320 9.78 -12.14 29.44
N LEU A 321 9.92 -11.60 30.64
CA LEU A 321 8.82 -11.44 31.58
C LEU A 321 7.76 -10.44 31.06
N ALA A 322 8.18 -9.30 30.52
CA ALA A 322 7.30 -8.31 29.91
C ALA A 322 6.55 -8.90 28.71
N ASP A 323 7.25 -9.66 27.87
CA ASP A 323 6.65 -10.34 26.72
C ASP A 323 5.59 -11.35 27.16
N TYR A 324 5.91 -12.24 28.09
CA TYR A 324 5.00 -13.28 28.57
C TYR A 324 3.76 -12.70 29.28
N LEU A 325 3.93 -11.74 30.16
CA LEU A 325 2.83 -11.18 30.94
C LEU A 325 1.90 -10.27 30.17
N VAL A 326 2.44 -9.49 29.21
CA VAL A 326 1.73 -8.37 28.56
C VAL A 326 1.77 -8.44 27.04
N LEU A 327 2.98 -8.39 26.43
CA LEU A 327 3.10 -8.09 25.00
C LEU A 327 2.60 -9.25 24.11
N ALA A 328 2.85 -10.50 24.48
CA ALA A 328 2.33 -11.67 23.76
C ALA A 328 0.79 -11.68 23.70
N LYS A 329 0.14 -11.25 24.78
CA LYS A 329 -1.34 -11.16 24.82
C LYS A 329 -1.87 -10.07 23.87
N ILE A 330 -1.16 -8.96 23.75
CA ILE A 330 -1.52 -7.88 22.82
C ILE A 330 -1.33 -8.36 21.38
N ARG A 331 -0.20 -8.98 21.07
CA ARG A 331 0.02 -9.55 19.72
C ARG A 331 -1.04 -10.59 19.36
N SER A 332 -1.43 -11.43 20.31
CA SER A 332 -2.52 -12.39 20.14
C SER A 332 -3.87 -11.69 19.89
N ALA A 333 -4.16 -10.62 20.62
CA ALA A 333 -5.37 -9.83 20.43
C ALA A 333 -5.41 -9.08 19.09
N LEU A 334 -4.27 -8.85 18.46
CA LEU A 334 -4.15 -8.30 17.09
C LEU A 334 -4.21 -9.39 16.01
N GLY A 335 -4.11 -10.67 16.37
CA GLY A 335 -3.99 -11.76 15.42
C GLY A 335 -2.55 -12.02 14.95
N PHE A 336 -1.55 -11.57 15.70
CA PHE A 336 -0.13 -11.70 15.36
C PHE A 336 0.62 -12.72 16.23
N SER A 337 -0.07 -13.71 16.82
CA SER A 337 0.61 -14.73 17.65
C SER A 337 1.65 -15.52 16.86
N SER A 338 1.33 -15.85 15.61
CA SER A 338 2.21 -16.61 14.70
C SER A 338 3.04 -15.72 13.78
N CYS A 339 2.77 -14.42 13.76
CA CYS A 339 3.39 -13.49 12.83
C CYS A 339 4.79 -13.11 13.28
N GLN A 340 5.78 -13.48 12.48
CA GLN A 340 7.20 -13.18 12.73
C GLN A 340 7.72 -12.08 11.81
N LYS A 341 7.03 -11.81 10.70
CA LYS A 341 7.46 -10.91 9.65
C LYS A 341 6.37 -9.86 9.39
N HIS A 342 6.71 -8.62 9.71
CA HIS A 342 5.77 -7.50 9.57
C HIS A 342 6.40 -6.49 8.61
N PHE A 343 5.87 -6.40 7.41
CA PHE A 343 6.36 -5.50 6.39
C PHE A 343 5.56 -4.20 6.35
N CYS A 344 6.26 -3.12 6.02
CA CYS A 344 5.67 -1.81 5.80
C CYS A 344 6.26 -1.19 4.54
N GLY A 345 5.44 -0.64 3.65
CA GLY A 345 5.94 -0.04 2.42
C GLY A 345 4.93 0.87 1.73
N ALA A 346 5.29 1.32 0.54
CA ALA A 346 4.53 2.22 -0.33
C ALA A 346 4.48 3.70 0.12
N ALA A 347 4.84 4.03 1.36
CA ALA A 347 4.96 5.40 1.87
C ALA A 347 5.94 5.42 3.06
N PRO A 348 6.49 6.58 3.45
CA PRO A 348 7.34 6.69 4.64
C PRO A 348 6.58 6.30 5.91
N LEU A 349 7.27 5.58 6.81
CA LEU A 349 6.75 5.22 8.12
C LEU A 349 7.17 6.30 9.14
N ASN A 350 6.20 6.83 9.90
CA ASN A 350 6.52 7.82 10.91
C ASN A 350 7.22 7.19 12.13
N THR A 351 8.06 7.98 12.78
CA THR A 351 8.88 7.55 13.93
C THR A 351 8.04 7.08 15.13
N GLU A 352 6.90 7.72 15.37
CA GLU A 352 6.01 7.35 16.48
C GLU A 352 5.45 5.94 16.30
N THR A 353 4.95 5.64 15.09
CA THR A 353 4.43 4.32 14.75
C THR A 353 5.52 3.26 14.85
N LEU A 354 6.71 3.54 14.30
CA LEU A 354 7.84 2.63 14.38
C LEU A 354 8.18 2.27 15.83
N TYR A 355 8.36 3.26 16.69
CA TYR A 355 8.73 3.03 18.10
C TYR A 355 7.60 2.40 18.92
N PHE A 356 6.34 2.73 18.60
CA PHE A 356 5.20 2.08 19.24
C PHE A 356 5.20 0.56 19.00
N PHE A 357 5.40 0.12 17.75
CA PHE A 357 5.44 -1.31 17.44
C PHE A 357 6.71 -1.99 17.93
N LEU A 358 7.87 -1.33 17.89
CA LEU A 358 9.08 -1.84 18.56
C LEU A 358 8.87 -2.04 20.07
N GLY A 359 8.11 -1.16 20.72
CA GLY A 359 7.69 -1.32 22.11
C GLY A 359 6.80 -2.54 22.35
N LEU A 360 5.99 -2.94 21.36
CA LEU A 360 5.19 -4.16 21.40
C LEU A 360 5.99 -5.44 21.00
N ASN A 361 7.29 -5.31 20.80
CA ASN A 361 8.16 -6.35 20.26
C ASN A 361 7.71 -6.83 18.86
N ILE A 362 7.26 -5.88 18.04
CA ILE A 362 6.91 -6.03 16.64
C ILE A 362 7.87 -5.16 15.83
N THR A 363 8.76 -5.80 15.07
CA THR A 363 9.68 -5.10 14.16
C THR A 363 8.99 -4.91 12.82
N LEU A 364 8.85 -3.65 12.38
CA LEU A 364 8.33 -3.31 11.06
C LEU A 364 9.50 -3.24 10.08
N TYR A 365 9.53 -4.15 9.11
CA TYR A 365 10.53 -4.18 8.03
C TYR A 365 10.08 -3.29 6.89
N GLU A 366 10.83 -2.24 6.62
CA GLU A 366 10.48 -1.30 5.57
C GLU A 366 10.88 -1.82 4.20
N ALA A 367 9.97 -1.68 3.23
CA ALA A 367 10.16 -2.02 1.83
C ALA A 367 10.04 -0.77 0.97
N TYR A 368 11.04 -0.51 0.13
CA TYR A 368 11.05 0.64 -0.76
C TYR A 368 11.20 0.22 -2.22
N GLY A 369 10.35 0.77 -3.04
CA GLY A 369 10.31 0.59 -4.49
C GLY A 369 9.05 1.22 -5.07
N MET A 370 8.80 0.95 -6.32
CA MET A 370 7.73 1.58 -7.10
C MET A 370 7.17 0.57 -8.11
N SER A 371 6.15 0.93 -8.86
CA SER A 371 5.62 0.06 -9.91
C SER A 371 6.67 -0.24 -10.98
N GLU A 372 7.50 0.74 -11.26
CA GLU A 372 8.59 0.68 -12.22
C GLU A 372 9.79 -0.18 -11.75
N THR A 373 9.79 -0.61 -10.49
CA THR A 373 10.74 -1.61 -9.95
C THR A 373 10.04 -2.93 -9.56
N THR A 374 8.86 -3.20 -10.10
CA THR A 374 8.10 -4.44 -9.84
C THR A 374 7.84 -4.68 -8.34
N GLY A 375 7.68 -3.61 -7.57
CA GLY A 375 7.57 -3.61 -6.11
C GLY A 375 8.90 -3.28 -5.44
N PRO A 376 9.29 -3.99 -4.36
CA PRO A 376 10.45 -3.62 -3.56
C PRO A 376 11.77 -3.82 -4.31
N HIS A 377 12.60 -2.78 -4.33
CA HIS A 377 13.97 -2.79 -4.81
C HIS A 377 14.99 -2.81 -3.65
N CYS A 378 14.62 -2.15 -2.55
CA CYS A 378 15.28 -2.24 -1.26
C CYS A 378 14.31 -2.82 -0.23
N LEU A 379 14.82 -3.65 0.66
CA LEU A 379 14.01 -4.34 1.65
C LEU A 379 14.79 -4.54 2.94
N SER A 380 14.19 -4.15 4.06
CA SER A 380 14.62 -4.56 5.39
C SER A 380 14.16 -6.00 5.67
N GLY A 381 14.92 -6.71 6.48
CA GLY A 381 14.59 -8.05 6.95
C GLY A 381 15.33 -8.39 8.24
N PRO A 382 15.15 -9.58 8.79
CA PRO A 382 15.76 -9.97 10.08
C PRO A 382 17.28 -9.81 10.13
N TYR A 383 17.96 -9.96 9.00
CA TYR A 383 19.42 -9.92 8.89
C TYR A 383 20.00 -8.61 8.41
N ASN A 384 19.15 -7.67 7.96
CA ASN A 384 19.54 -6.35 7.43
C ASN A 384 18.57 -5.27 7.87
N TYR A 385 18.28 -5.22 9.15
CA TYR A 385 17.41 -4.21 9.76
C TYR A 385 18.21 -3.04 10.32
N ARG A 386 17.75 -1.84 9.99
CA ARG A 386 18.19 -0.60 10.62
C ARG A 386 16.99 0.35 10.71
N GLN A 387 16.83 0.99 11.87
CA GLN A 387 15.71 1.89 12.09
C GLN A 387 15.68 3.02 11.06
N HIS A 388 14.49 3.39 10.60
CA HIS A 388 14.26 4.43 9.58
C HIS A 388 14.89 4.14 8.22
N SER A 389 15.42 2.97 8.00
CA SER A 389 16.01 2.56 6.74
C SER A 389 15.11 1.58 6.01
N CYS A 390 15.00 1.76 4.71
CA CYS A 390 14.37 0.79 3.81
C CYS A 390 15.22 -0.48 3.57
N GLY A 391 16.25 -0.70 4.41
CA GLY A 391 17.18 -1.81 4.25
C GLY A 391 18.20 -1.58 3.13
N LYS A 392 18.64 -2.67 2.53
CA LYS A 392 19.61 -2.70 1.45
C LYS A 392 18.95 -3.09 0.12
N PRO A 393 19.58 -2.79 -1.02
CA PRO A 393 19.14 -3.35 -2.28
C PRO A 393 19.02 -4.88 -2.21
N VAL A 394 17.94 -5.42 -2.76
CA VAL A 394 17.76 -6.87 -2.88
C VAL A 394 18.95 -7.47 -3.63
N PRO A 395 19.53 -8.59 -3.19
CA PRO A 395 20.69 -9.18 -3.84
C PRO A 395 20.50 -9.36 -5.36
N GLY A 396 21.39 -8.77 -6.16
CA GLY A 396 21.29 -8.67 -7.62
C GLY A 396 20.70 -7.36 -8.12
N CYS A 397 20.23 -6.48 -7.24
CA CYS A 397 19.86 -5.10 -7.53
C CYS A 397 20.93 -4.13 -7.07
N ARG A 398 20.94 -2.93 -7.65
CA ARG A 398 21.87 -1.85 -7.31
C ARG A 398 21.12 -0.54 -7.14
N VAL A 399 21.64 0.29 -6.24
CA VAL A 399 21.19 1.67 -6.01
C VAL A 399 22.38 2.60 -6.14
N LYS A 400 22.21 3.75 -6.78
CA LYS A 400 23.13 4.88 -6.72
C LYS A 400 22.37 6.15 -6.38
N LEU A 401 23.07 7.12 -5.84
CA LEU A 401 22.57 8.48 -5.67
C LEU A 401 23.21 9.37 -6.76
N VAL A 402 22.42 10.29 -7.29
CA VAL A 402 22.92 11.29 -8.25
C VAL A 402 22.53 12.69 -7.77
N ASN A 403 23.34 13.68 -8.16
CA ASN A 403 23.14 15.09 -7.78
C ASN A 403 23.05 15.27 -6.25
N GLU A 404 23.98 14.65 -5.52
CA GLU A 404 24.04 14.76 -4.06
C GLU A 404 24.28 16.19 -3.60
N ASP A 405 23.51 16.60 -2.59
CA ASP A 405 23.73 17.87 -1.90
C ASP A 405 24.86 17.78 -0.85
N THR A 406 25.14 18.89 -0.17
CA THR A 406 26.19 18.96 0.87
C THR A 406 25.93 18.06 2.07
N GLU A 407 24.70 17.58 2.23
CA GLU A 407 24.30 16.65 3.30
C GLU A 407 24.28 15.19 2.84
N GLY A 408 24.62 14.92 1.58
CA GLY A 408 24.62 13.58 0.98
C GLY A 408 23.24 13.05 0.61
N ASN A 409 22.24 13.94 0.42
CA ASN A 409 20.99 13.56 -0.22
C ASN A 409 21.13 13.65 -1.73
N GLY A 410 20.74 12.62 -2.42
CA GLY A 410 20.73 12.61 -3.88
C GLY A 410 19.47 11.93 -4.41
N GLU A 411 19.22 12.06 -5.71
CA GLU A 411 18.17 11.29 -6.36
C GLU A 411 18.53 9.81 -6.36
N ILE A 412 17.59 8.97 -5.91
CA ILE A 412 17.74 7.53 -5.89
C ILE A 412 17.54 6.98 -7.30
N CYS A 413 18.53 6.26 -7.82
CA CYS A 413 18.46 5.57 -9.10
C CYS A 413 18.60 4.06 -8.91
N PHE A 414 17.85 3.29 -9.69
CA PHE A 414 17.75 1.84 -9.61
C PHE A 414 18.34 1.14 -10.83
N TRP A 415 18.96 0.00 -10.58
CA TRP A 415 19.41 -0.90 -11.64
C TRP A 415 19.24 -2.36 -11.21
N GLY A 416 18.70 -3.18 -12.11
CA GLY A 416 18.53 -4.63 -11.86
C GLY A 416 17.31 -5.23 -12.54
N ARG A 417 17.12 -6.52 -12.31
CA ARG A 417 16.05 -7.30 -12.95
C ARG A 417 14.64 -6.98 -12.42
N THR A 418 14.51 -6.16 -11.38
CA THR A 418 13.23 -5.61 -10.94
C THR A 418 12.73 -4.48 -11.83
N VAL A 419 13.65 -3.80 -12.54
CA VAL A 419 13.34 -2.60 -13.33
C VAL A 419 12.47 -2.96 -14.54
N PHE A 420 11.39 -2.22 -14.73
CA PHE A 420 10.34 -2.43 -15.72
C PHE A 420 10.83 -2.28 -17.18
N MET A 421 9.98 -2.66 -18.12
CA MET A 421 10.28 -2.56 -19.55
C MET A 421 10.10 -1.14 -20.13
N GLY A 422 9.38 -0.26 -19.41
CA GLY A 422 8.97 1.06 -19.85
C GLY A 422 7.47 1.29 -19.68
N TYR A 423 7.00 2.46 -20.12
CA TYR A 423 5.58 2.82 -20.09
C TYR A 423 4.88 2.47 -21.41
N LEU A 424 3.73 1.81 -21.32
CA LEU A 424 2.93 1.44 -22.48
C LEU A 424 2.53 2.71 -23.28
N ASN A 425 2.74 2.68 -24.59
CA ASN A 425 2.40 3.77 -25.52
C ASN A 425 3.02 5.15 -25.17
N MET A 426 4.08 5.18 -24.35
CA MET A 426 4.72 6.42 -23.88
C MET A 426 6.27 6.32 -23.97
N GLU A 427 6.82 6.21 -25.18
CA GLU A 427 8.27 6.07 -25.39
C GLU A 427 9.07 7.26 -24.84
N ASP A 428 8.56 8.49 -25.01
CA ASP A 428 9.24 9.68 -24.51
C ASP A 428 9.33 9.66 -22.98
N LYS A 429 8.24 9.24 -22.32
CA LYS A 429 8.24 9.10 -20.84
C LYS A 429 9.12 7.95 -20.37
N THR A 430 9.27 6.93 -21.17
CA THR A 430 10.21 5.84 -20.90
C THR A 430 11.65 6.35 -21.00
N LYS A 431 11.99 7.08 -22.08
CA LYS A 431 13.33 7.67 -22.24
C LYS A 431 13.68 8.67 -21.13
N GLU A 432 12.70 9.51 -20.73
CA GLU A 432 12.88 10.46 -19.61
C GLU A 432 13.14 9.76 -18.26
N ALA A 433 12.73 8.51 -18.11
CA ALA A 433 12.86 7.77 -16.86
C ALA A 433 14.23 7.09 -16.69
N PHE A 434 15.02 6.94 -17.77
CA PHE A 434 16.30 6.28 -17.76
C PHE A 434 17.45 7.25 -18.13
N ASP A 435 18.60 7.07 -17.49
CA ASP A 435 19.83 7.70 -17.95
C ASP A 435 20.49 6.88 -19.09
N GLU A 436 21.58 7.42 -19.66
CA GLU A 436 22.32 6.81 -20.78
C GLU A 436 22.93 5.45 -20.41
N ASP A 437 23.22 5.22 -19.12
CA ASP A 437 23.75 3.96 -18.58
C ASP A 437 22.67 2.95 -18.21
N GLY A 438 21.39 3.27 -18.42
CA GLY A 438 20.24 2.40 -18.17
C GLY A 438 19.78 2.36 -16.72
N TRP A 439 20.14 3.35 -15.90
CA TRP A 439 19.60 3.49 -14.57
C TRP A 439 18.23 4.16 -14.59
N LEU A 440 17.31 3.60 -13.84
CA LEU A 440 15.97 4.18 -13.64
C LEU A 440 16.04 5.28 -12.59
N HIS A 441 15.65 6.48 -12.95
CA HIS A 441 15.47 7.62 -12.06
C HIS A 441 14.15 7.52 -11.31
N SER A 442 14.19 7.46 -9.96
CA SER A 442 12.98 7.29 -9.15
C SER A 442 12.18 8.58 -8.97
N GLY A 443 12.83 9.73 -9.04
CA GLY A 443 12.30 11.02 -8.62
C GLY A 443 12.15 11.15 -7.10
N ASP A 444 12.69 10.20 -6.33
CA ASP A 444 12.75 10.24 -4.87
C ASP A 444 14.17 10.61 -4.41
N LEU A 445 14.27 11.31 -3.29
CA LEU A 445 15.51 11.69 -2.65
C LEU A 445 15.85 10.73 -1.51
N GLY A 446 17.13 10.48 -1.31
CA GLY A 446 17.60 9.64 -0.22
C GLY A 446 19.07 9.76 0.09
N LYS A 447 19.47 9.04 1.13
CA LYS A 447 20.87 8.90 1.59
C LYS A 447 21.25 7.43 1.66
N LEU A 448 22.50 7.13 1.34
CA LEU A 448 23.12 5.83 1.62
C LEU A 448 24.12 6.01 2.76
N ASP A 449 24.04 5.16 3.78
CA ASP A 449 25.08 5.13 4.79
C ASP A 449 26.30 4.30 4.33
N LYS A 450 27.37 4.35 5.12
CA LYS A 450 28.63 3.63 4.86
C LYS A 450 28.48 2.11 4.72
N ASP A 451 27.41 1.55 5.28
CA ASP A 451 27.12 0.12 5.25
C ASP A 451 26.14 -0.25 4.14
N GLY A 452 25.70 0.73 3.32
CA GLY A 452 24.83 0.55 2.17
C GLY A 452 23.33 0.48 2.51
N PHE A 453 22.92 0.97 3.66
CA PHE A 453 21.50 1.12 4.01
C PHE A 453 20.94 2.39 3.38
N LEU A 454 19.77 2.26 2.77
CA LEU A 454 19.07 3.35 2.11
C LEU A 454 18.05 4.02 3.05
N TYR A 455 18.07 5.34 3.09
CA TYR A 455 17.10 6.19 3.78
C TYR A 455 16.41 7.09 2.75
N VAL A 456 15.09 6.99 2.65
CA VAL A 456 14.29 7.87 1.77
C VAL A 456 13.98 9.15 2.53
N THR A 457 14.39 10.29 1.98
CA THR A 457 14.25 11.60 2.63
C THR A 457 13.15 12.48 2.03
N GLY A 458 12.70 12.18 0.82
CA GLY A 458 11.62 12.94 0.18
C GLY A 458 11.38 12.58 -1.28
N ARG A 459 10.64 13.46 -1.96
CA ARG A 459 10.40 13.40 -3.40
C ARG A 459 10.82 14.69 -4.07
N ILE A 460 11.50 14.60 -5.21
CA ILE A 460 11.91 15.76 -5.99
C ILE A 460 10.70 16.61 -6.38
N LYS A 461 9.64 15.98 -6.85
CA LYS A 461 8.40 16.68 -7.28
C LYS A 461 7.56 17.23 -6.14
N ASP A 462 7.77 16.73 -4.92
CA ASP A 462 7.09 17.21 -3.72
C ASP A 462 7.90 18.30 -3.01
N LEU A 463 9.17 18.54 -3.42
CA LEU A 463 9.96 19.65 -2.92
C LEU A 463 9.22 20.97 -3.21
N ILE A 464 9.08 21.74 -2.16
CA ILE A 464 8.55 23.10 -2.26
C ILE A 464 9.70 24.01 -2.62
N ILE A 465 9.64 24.63 -3.80
CA ILE A 465 10.60 25.66 -4.21
C ILE A 465 9.98 27.02 -3.87
N THR A 466 10.48 27.62 -2.80
CA THR A 466 9.98 28.92 -2.35
C THR A 466 10.27 30.02 -3.37
N ALA A 467 9.63 31.17 -3.23
CA ALA A 467 9.91 32.33 -4.08
C ALA A 467 11.38 32.81 -3.98
N GLY A 468 12.08 32.47 -2.90
CA GLY A 468 13.51 32.72 -2.72
C GLY A 468 14.42 31.67 -3.37
N GLY A 469 13.86 30.63 -4.00
CA GLY A 469 14.62 29.55 -4.67
C GLY A 469 15.14 28.45 -3.73
N GLU A 470 14.73 28.44 -2.46
CA GLU A 470 15.12 27.38 -1.53
C GLU A 470 14.23 26.15 -1.67
N ASN A 471 14.86 24.97 -1.64
CA ASN A 471 14.19 23.67 -1.66
C ASN A 471 13.81 23.24 -0.25
N VAL A 472 12.52 23.07 0.00
CA VAL A 472 11.98 22.66 1.31
C VAL A 472 11.29 21.30 1.18
N PRO A 473 11.78 20.24 1.84
CA PRO A 473 11.10 18.97 1.90
C PRO A 473 9.90 19.07 2.85
N PRO A 474 8.64 18.88 2.36
CA PRO A 474 7.46 19.10 3.19
C PRO A 474 7.23 18.00 4.23
N ILE A 475 7.54 16.74 3.90
CA ILE A 475 7.23 15.57 4.73
C ILE A 475 7.83 15.65 6.14
N PRO A 476 9.11 15.98 6.34
CA PRO A 476 9.67 16.09 7.69
C PRO A 476 8.97 17.15 8.55
N ILE A 477 8.53 18.25 7.95
CA ILE A 477 7.81 19.33 8.64
C ILE A 477 6.40 18.86 9.02
N GLU A 478 5.69 18.21 8.09
CA GLU A 478 4.35 17.65 8.31
C GLU A 478 4.35 16.59 9.41
N ASP A 479 5.35 15.72 9.43
CA ASP A 479 5.49 14.68 10.45
C ASP A 479 5.86 15.28 11.82
N ALA A 480 6.69 16.31 11.86
CA ALA A 480 6.99 17.03 13.09
C ALA A 480 5.74 17.67 13.70
N VAL A 481 4.87 18.28 12.88
CA VAL A 481 3.61 18.87 13.34
C VAL A 481 2.64 17.80 13.85
N LYS A 482 2.47 16.69 13.14
CA LYS A 482 1.61 15.58 13.60
C LYS A 482 2.11 14.95 14.91
N LYS A 483 3.42 14.88 15.09
CA LYS A 483 4.04 14.39 16.34
C LYS A 483 3.78 15.33 17.52
N GLU A 484 3.90 16.62 17.30
CA GLU A 484 3.73 17.63 18.35
C GLU A 484 2.26 17.87 18.70
N LEU A 485 1.34 17.69 17.73
CA LEU A 485 -0.09 17.95 17.83
C LEU A 485 -0.92 16.67 17.65
N PRO A 486 -1.14 15.87 18.70
CA PRO A 486 -1.85 14.58 18.61
C PRO A 486 -3.29 14.67 18.08
N ILE A 487 -3.92 15.85 18.13
CA ILE A 487 -5.25 16.11 17.58
C ILE A 487 -5.27 16.13 16.04
N VAL A 488 -4.11 16.37 15.40
CA VAL A 488 -3.99 16.51 13.94
C VAL A 488 -4.01 15.14 13.27
N SER A 489 -4.88 14.97 12.28
CA SER A 489 -4.95 13.79 11.40
C SER A 489 -4.02 13.92 10.21
N ASN A 490 -4.14 15.02 9.47
CA ASN A 490 -3.29 15.32 8.33
C ASN A 490 -2.75 16.75 8.45
N ALA A 491 -1.51 16.92 7.99
CA ALA A 491 -0.85 18.20 7.84
C ALA A 491 -0.31 18.27 6.42
N MET A 492 -0.52 19.39 5.73
CA MET A 492 0.00 19.61 4.38
C MET A 492 0.67 20.96 4.28
N VAL A 493 1.98 20.98 4.09
CA VAL A 493 2.76 22.20 3.86
C VAL A 493 2.52 22.75 2.46
N ILE A 494 2.37 24.07 2.37
CA ILE A 494 2.20 24.85 1.16
C ILE A 494 3.27 25.94 1.13
N GLY A 495 3.85 26.20 -0.02
CA GLY A 495 4.93 27.21 -0.14
C GLY A 495 5.55 27.30 -1.51
N ASP A 496 5.15 26.43 -2.47
CA ASP A 496 5.72 26.44 -3.82
C ASP A 496 5.48 27.80 -4.49
N LYS A 497 6.57 28.46 -4.89
CA LYS A 497 6.58 29.81 -5.45
C LYS A 497 5.96 30.89 -4.54
N LYS A 498 5.84 30.61 -3.24
CA LYS A 498 5.28 31.54 -2.25
C LYS A 498 6.38 32.16 -1.38
N LYS A 499 6.07 33.31 -0.76
CA LYS A 499 7.03 34.08 0.05
C LYS A 499 7.39 33.38 1.38
N PHE A 500 6.52 32.48 1.88
CA PHE A 500 6.68 31.76 3.13
C PHE A 500 5.88 30.45 3.11
N LEU A 501 6.16 29.56 4.07
CA LEU A 501 5.40 28.33 4.23
C LEU A 501 4.10 28.57 5.00
N SER A 502 3.03 27.97 4.52
CA SER A 502 1.76 27.85 5.22
C SER A 502 1.34 26.38 5.32
N MET A 503 0.29 26.08 6.11
CA MET A 503 -0.12 24.72 6.36
C MET A 503 -1.63 24.56 6.42
N LEU A 504 -2.15 23.52 5.75
CA LEU A 504 -3.49 23.02 5.95
C LEU A 504 -3.44 21.88 6.98
N LEU A 505 -4.34 21.94 7.95
CA LEU A 505 -4.48 20.94 9.01
C LEU A 505 -5.88 20.33 8.97
N THR A 506 -5.98 19.04 9.24
CA THR A 506 -7.24 18.35 9.51
C THR A 506 -7.18 17.68 10.88
N LEU A 507 -8.34 17.52 11.52
CA LEU A 507 -8.43 16.95 12.87
C LEU A 507 -8.84 15.47 12.81
N LYS A 508 -8.41 14.70 13.81
CA LYS A 508 -8.78 13.29 13.95
C LYS A 508 -10.25 13.16 14.31
N CYS A 509 -11.01 12.55 13.44
CA CYS A 509 -12.43 12.31 13.62
C CYS A 509 -12.79 10.82 13.46
N VAL A 510 -13.94 10.46 14.01
CA VAL A 510 -14.53 9.14 13.85
C VAL A 510 -14.92 8.95 12.39
N LEU A 511 -14.65 7.77 11.85
CA LEU A 511 -15.08 7.41 10.50
C LEU A 511 -16.48 6.80 10.55
N ASP A 512 -17.30 7.15 9.59
CA ASP A 512 -18.58 6.50 9.36
C ASP A 512 -18.36 4.99 9.09
N PRO A 513 -19.02 4.10 9.79
CA PRO A 513 -18.79 2.65 9.68
C PRO A 513 -19.15 2.08 8.30
N ASP A 514 -20.11 2.68 7.60
CA ASP A 514 -20.61 2.18 6.32
C ASP A 514 -19.81 2.73 5.13
N THR A 515 -19.50 4.04 5.15
CA THR A 515 -18.84 4.73 4.05
C THR A 515 -17.34 4.86 4.24
N SER A 516 -16.83 4.76 5.48
CA SER A 516 -15.47 5.13 5.90
C SER A 516 -15.12 6.59 5.67
N ASP A 517 -16.10 7.43 5.48
CA ASP A 517 -15.92 8.86 5.37
C ASP A 517 -15.72 9.49 6.75
N PRO A 518 -14.92 10.56 6.83
CA PRO A 518 -14.77 11.31 8.07
C PRO A 518 -16.10 11.91 8.50
N THR A 519 -16.49 11.65 9.76
CA THR A 519 -17.62 12.33 10.42
C THR A 519 -17.16 13.65 11.02
N ASP A 520 -18.08 14.39 11.60
CA ASP A 520 -17.76 15.60 12.36
C ASP A 520 -17.29 15.31 13.79
N ILE A 521 -17.49 14.10 14.29
CA ILE A 521 -17.22 13.70 15.68
C ILE A 521 -15.72 13.45 15.86
N LEU A 522 -15.10 14.13 16.84
CA LEU A 522 -13.70 13.93 17.18
C LEU A 522 -13.45 12.53 17.76
N THR A 523 -12.30 11.93 17.47
CA THR A 523 -11.86 10.69 18.12
C THR A 523 -11.68 10.91 19.61
N GLU A 524 -11.65 9.82 20.40
CA GLU A 524 -11.41 9.88 21.83
C GLU A 524 -10.07 10.59 22.15
N GLN A 525 -9.01 10.25 21.42
CA GLN A 525 -7.70 10.89 21.54
C GLN A 525 -7.77 12.42 21.29
N ALA A 526 -8.52 12.85 20.30
CA ALA A 526 -8.69 14.27 19.99
C ALA A 526 -9.51 14.99 21.08
N ARG A 527 -10.55 14.36 21.62
CA ARG A 527 -11.34 14.88 22.75
C ARG A 527 -10.51 14.98 24.04
N ASP A 528 -9.69 13.97 24.33
CA ASP A 528 -8.76 14.02 25.47
C ASP A 528 -7.78 15.18 25.35
N PHE A 529 -7.28 15.43 24.13
CA PHE A 529 -6.44 16.60 23.87
C PHE A 529 -7.21 17.90 24.12
N CYS A 530 -8.45 18.02 23.62
CA CYS A 530 -9.30 19.19 23.86
C CYS A 530 -9.49 19.44 25.36
N GLN A 531 -9.85 18.41 26.13
CA GLN A 531 -10.02 18.52 27.58
C GLN A 531 -8.75 18.97 28.31
N LYS A 532 -7.59 18.43 27.94
CA LYS A 532 -6.29 18.82 28.50
C LYS A 532 -5.96 20.29 28.22
N MET A 533 -6.38 20.80 27.08
CA MET A 533 -6.21 22.21 26.70
C MET A 533 -7.33 23.11 27.26
N GLY A 534 -8.32 22.56 27.96
CA GLY A 534 -9.42 23.32 28.56
C GLY A 534 -10.62 23.54 27.62
N SER A 535 -10.65 22.89 26.47
CA SER A 535 -11.81 22.93 25.54
C SER A 535 -12.79 21.79 25.83
N LYS A 536 -14.09 22.08 25.64
CA LYS A 536 -15.18 21.08 25.73
C LYS A 536 -15.65 20.61 24.36
N ALA A 537 -14.98 21.00 23.28
CA ALA A 537 -15.38 20.63 21.92
C ALA A 537 -15.35 19.11 21.71
N THR A 538 -16.38 18.62 21.07
CA THR A 538 -16.56 17.19 20.73
C THR A 538 -16.61 16.95 19.23
N THR A 539 -16.73 18.02 18.44
CA THR A 539 -16.83 17.99 16.99
C THR A 539 -15.80 18.91 16.33
N VAL A 540 -15.48 18.61 15.08
CA VAL A 540 -14.59 19.46 14.26
C VAL A 540 -15.24 20.83 14.00
N SER A 541 -16.54 20.83 13.68
CA SER A 541 -17.28 22.06 13.41
C SER A 541 -17.34 23.00 14.62
N GLU A 542 -17.45 22.49 15.85
CA GLU A 542 -17.34 23.33 17.07
C GLU A 542 -15.99 24.05 17.13
N ILE A 543 -14.88 23.37 16.85
CA ILE A 543 -13.54 23.97 16.88
C ILE A 543 -13.38 25.01 15.77
N VAL A 544 -13.79 24.67 14.55
CA VAL A 544 -13.57 25.52 13.36
C VAL A 544 -14.50 26.72 13.34
N ALA A 545 -15.81 26.53 13.59
CA ALA A 545 -16.81 27.59 13.51
C ALA A 545 -16.62 28.66 14.60
N THR A 546 -16.26 28.25 15.82
CA THR A 546 -16.03 29.19 16.93
C THR A 546 -14.59 29.69 17.02
N LYS A 547 -13.68 29.13 16.23
CA LYS A 547 -12.23 29.29 16.37
C LYS A 547 -11.83 29.07 17.82
N ASP A 548 -12.17 27.90 18.39
CA ASP A 548 -11.96 27.55 19.79
C ASP A 548 -10.57 28.04 20.26
N GLN A 549 -10.58 29.04 21.12
CA GLN A 549 -9.38 29.78 21.49
C GLN A 549 -8.31 28.86 22.14
N ALA A 550 -8.74 27.90 22.97
CA ALA A 550 -7.82 26.98 23.65
C ALA A 550 -7.13 26.06 22.64
N ILE A 551 -7.89 25.54 21.67
CA ILE A 551 -7.34 24.64 20.65
C ILE A 551 -6.48 25.40 19.65
N TYR A 552 -6.92 26.56 19.18
CA TYR A 552 -6.12 27.37 18.26
C TYR A 552 -4.80 27.84 18.89
N GLN A 553 -4.82 28.18 20.19
CA GLN A 553 -3.61 28.52 20.93
C GLN A 553 -2.69 27.28 21.04
N ALA A 554 -3.22 26.13 21.40
CA ALA A 554 -2.43 24.89 21.49
C ALA A 554 -1.80 24.50 20.14
N ILE A 555 -2.53 24.66 19.03
CA ILE A 555 -1.98 24.43 17.68
C ILE A 555 -0.87 25.42 17.38
N GLN A 556 -1.05 26.71 17.69
CA GLN A 556 -0.02 27.72 17.46
C GLN A 556 1.25 27.45 18.27
N GLU A 557 1.10 27.05 19.54
CA GLU A 557 2.23 26.68 20.40
C GLU A 557 2.98 25.45 19.85
N GLY A 558 2.24 24.42 19.38
CA GLY A 558 2.83 23.24 18.75
C GLY A 558 3.60 23.58 17.48
N ILE A 559 3.03 24.43 16.61
CA ILE A 559 3.71 24.92 15.40
C ILE A 559 4.95 25.75 15.76
N ASN A 560 4.88 26.61 16.76
CA ASN A 560 6.03 27.40 17.22
C ASN A 560 7.16 26.47 17.71
N LYS A 561 6.83 25.40 18.40
CA LYS A 561 7.79 24.41 18.87
C LYS A 561 8.45 23.66 17.70
N VAL A 562 7.68 23.31 16.65
CA VAL A 562 8.24 22.75 15.41
C VAL A 562 9.17 23.76 14.74
N ASN A 563 8.75 25.02 14.62
CA ASN A 563 9.54 26.08 14.03
C ASN A 563 10.85 26.37 14.77
N THR A 564 10.90 26.17 16.09
CA THR A 564 12.14 26.31 16.89
C THR A 564 13.21 25.30 16.49
N ASN A 565 12.79 24.13 15.99
CA ASN A 565 13.68 23.06 15.54
C ASN A 565 13.91 23.08 14.02
N ALA A 566 13.41 24.10 13.31
CA ALA A 566 13.56 24.22 11.86
C ALA A 566 15.04 24.49 11.50
N THR A 567 15.51 23.91 10.42
CA THR A 567 16.91 24.03 9.91
C THR A 567 17.28 25.49 9.64
N ASN A 568 16.32 26.25 9.11
CA ASN A 568 16.49 27.69 8.85
C ASN A 568 15.12 28.39 8.89
N ARG A 569 15.14 29.72 8.74
CA ARG A 569 13.94 30.57 8.82
C ARG A 569 12.92 30.33 7.69
N VAL A 570 13.37 29.82 6.53
CA VAL A 570 12.50 29.54 5.38
C VAL A 570 11.67 28.29 5.62
N HIS A 571 12.15 27.34 6.44
CA HIS A 571 11.43 26.15 6.83
C HIS A 571 10.36 26.37 7.91
N CYS A 572 10.20 27.59 8.41
CA CYS A 572 9.21 27.93 9.43
C CYS A 572 7.81 28.12 8.81
N ILE A 573 6.81 27.47 9.42
CA ILE A 573 5.38 27.66 9.09
C ILE A 573 4.96 29.01 9.64
N GLN A 574 4.46 29.92 8.79
CA GLN A 574 4.04 31.25 9.20
C GLN A 574 2.53 31.41 9.36
N LYS A 575 1.76 30.71 8.52
CA LYS A 575 0.29 30.71 8.60
C LYS A 575 -0.25 29.29 8.50
N TRP A 576 -1.40 29.06 9.11
CA TRP A 576 -2.06 27.76 9.08
C TRP A 576 -3.58 27.92 9.20
N ILE A 577 -4.32 26.90 8.78
CA ILE A 577 -5.77 26.81 8.92
C ILE A 577 -6.17 25.36 9.24
N VAL A 578 -7.20 25.21 10.08
CA VAL A 578 -7.86 23.92 10.29
C VAL A 578 -9.02 23.83 9.32
N LEU A 579 -9.02 22.78 8.50
CA LEU A 579 -10.09 22.49 7.55
C LEU A 579 -11.30 21.87 8.27
N PRO A 580 -12.52 22.10 7.77
CA PRO A 580 -13.75 21.64 8.42
C PRO A 580 -13.96 20.12 8.31
N ARG A 581 -13.22 19.43 7.46
CA ARG A 581 -13.36 17.98 7.24
C ARG A 581 -12.00 17.33 7.03
N ASP A 582 -11.83 16.11 7.55
CA ASP A 582 -10.61 15.34 7.33
C ASP A 582 -10.52 14.83 5.88
N PHE A 583 -9.30 14.53 5.42
CA PHE A 583 -9.05 14.02 4.08
C PHE A 583 -9.57 12.58 3.93
N SER A 584 -10.14 12.28 2.75
CA SER A 584 -10.70 10.96 2.47
C SER A 584 -10.47 10.52 1.01
N ILE A 585 -10.67 9.22 0.76
CA ILE A 585 -10.62 8.67 -0.60
C ILE A 585 -11.83 9.19 -1.39
N SER A 586 -13.01 9.19 -0.79
CA SER A 586 -14.25 9.68 -1.40
C SER A 586 -14.21 11.17 -1.69
N GLY A 587 -13.56 11.96 -0.82
CA GLY A 587 -13.33 13.39 -1.01
C GLY A 587 -12.32 13.72 -2.10
N GLY A 588 -11.51 12.71 -2.52
CA GLY A 588 -10.51 12.85 -3.57
C GLY A 588 -9.12 13.31 -3.08
N GLU A 589 -8.97 13.65 -1.80
CA GLU A 589 -7.71 14.09 -1.21
C GLU A 589 -6.71 12.94 -1.03
N LEU A 590 -7.22 11.73 -0.80
CA LEU A 590 -6.40 10.54 -0.65
C LEU A 590 -6.55 9.61 -1.85
N GLY A 591 -5.47 8.89 -2.17
CA GLY A 591 -5.49 7.79 -3.14
C GLY A 591 -6.04 6.49 -2.53
N PRO A 592 -6.27 5.43 -3.35
CA PRO A 592 -6.74 4.13 -2.87
C PRO A 592 -5.82 3.47 -1.84
N THR A 593 -4.54 3.84 -1.84
CA THR A 593 -3.53 3.43 -0.87
C THR A 593 -3.40 4.40 0.31
N MET A 594 -4.39 5.28 0.52
CA MET A 594 -4.40 6.32 1.56
C MET A 594 -3.29 7.38 1.42
N LYS A 595 -2.63 7.46 0.27
CA LYS A 595 -1.58 8.43 -0.02
C LYS A 595 -2.19 9.79 -0.38
N LEU A 596 -1.64 10.87 0.20
CA LEU A 596 -2.08 12.25 -0.04
C LEU A 596 -1.88 12.67 -1.50
N LYS A 597 -2.93 13.21 -2.13
CA LYS A 597 -2.93 13.77 -3.48
C LYS A 597 -2.78 15.30 -3.39
N ARG A 598 -1.56 15.80 -3.20
CA ARG A 598 -1.28 17.23 -2.97
C ARG A 598 -1.95 18.16 -3.98
N LEU A 599 -1.88 17.86 -5.28
CA LEU A 599 -2.50 18.66 -6.33
C LEU A 599 -4.03 18.70 -6.23
N ALA A 600 -4.67 17.60 -5.84
CA ALA A 600 -6.11 17.55 -5.64
C ALA A 600 -6.52 18.41 -4.44
N VAL A 601 -5.77 18.35 -3.34
CA VAL A 601 -5.97 19.21 -2.16
C VAL A 601 -5.79 20.68 -2.51
N LEU A 602 -4.70 21.05 -3.18
CA LEU A 602 -4.47 22.44 -3.61
C LEU A 602 -5.58 22.99 -4.49
N LYS A 603 -6.11 22.16 -5.39
CA LYS A 603 -7.23 22.56 -6.25
C LYS A 603 -8.53 22.71 -5.47
N LYS A 604 -8.81 21.80 -4.54
CA LYS A 604 -10.05 21.78 -3.76
C LYS A 604 -10.12 22.91 -2.74
N TYR A 605 -9.01 23.20 -2.08
CA TYR A 605 -8.88 24.21 -1.03
C TYR A 605 -8.14 25.46 -1.51
N LYS A 606 -8.33 25.81 -2.79
CA LYS A 606 -7.64 26.95 -3.40
C LYS A 606 -7.90 28.27 -2.68
N ASN A 607 -9.15 28.51 -2.26
CA ASN A 607 -9.53 29.75 -1.58
C ASN A 607 -8.83 29.89 -0.22
N GLU A 608 -8.78 28.82 0.55
CA GLU A 608 -8.09 28.76 1.84
C GLU A 608 -6.58 28.98 1.66
N VAL A 609 -6.00 28.38 0.61
CA VAL A 609 -4.58 28.56 0.28
C VAL A 609 -4.30 30.00 -0.16
N ASP A 610 -5.10 30.56 -1.03
CA ASP A 610 -4.90 31.92 -1.52
C ASP A 610 -5.03 32.94 -0.38
N SER A 611 -5.95 32.73 0.57
CA SER A 611 -6.14 33.60 1.73
C SER A 611 -4.89 33.74 2.63
N PHE A 612 -3.96 32.79 2.59
CA PHE A 612 -2.70 32.91 3.32
C PHE A 612 -1.80 34.02 2.77
N TYR A 613 -1.91 34.29 1.47
CA TYR A 613 -0.97 35.13 0.72
C TYR A 613 -1.61 36.43 0.23
N GLU A 614 -2.90 36.63 0.49
CA GLU A 614 -3.58 37.93 0.35
C GLU A 614 -3.03 38.89 1.43
N GLU A 615 -2.68 40.12 1.02
CA GLU A 615 -2.13 41.16 1.89
C GLU A 615 -3.17 41.76 2.85
#